data_5a693fdf6a21a44a9887b30ef75bab25
#
_entry.id   5a693fdf6a21a44a9887b30ef75bab25
#
_cell.length_a   1.000
_cell.length_b   1.000
_cell.length_c   1.000
_cell.angle_alpha   90.00
_cell.angle_beta   90.00
_cell.angle_gamma   90.00
#
_symmetry.space_group_name_H-M   'P 1'
#
loop_
_entity.id
_entity.type
_entity.pdbx_description
1 polymer ?
#
loop_
_entity_poly.entity_id
_entity_poly.type
_entity_poly.pdbx_seq_one_letter_code
_entity_poly.pdbx_strand_id
1 'polypeptide(L)'
;MRPELAGALIRRARLEKNWSQEGLCRGICSVSWLSKIEAGREGADPELVSALFARLGLDMAERPESAELIGRCYEAAFSLDYEAWDGLLAELRAARLEKGPFCLDAELLGQLFSDGHAAPGWARDLEPALGPGQRALLYWLSGDFEALCRLDGRAFALYLRGEEAYARGNNTLALELLERACRLAADEGRLRVLMHARLLIGNCYSNSMQYEAMLRHYEAAERMARTLGDEDSVRSIEYNRAATALELGRAQEAYDALTRLGAKSAMELHKLAAACELLGKRDEALAALDRAEEAAAPSPEPARELAPRICGLVRYRLEHPDYLERPEYGAELMELFETMRRELPIGYASFHLPRVLEWLRARRMYRQAYELLLDFPGYCGSGKI
;
A
#
# COMPACT_ATOMS: atom_id res chain seq x y z
N MET A 1 12.29 15.98 -25.53
CA MET A 1 13.03 15.15 -24.53
C MET A 1 14.25 15.89 -24.02
N ARG A 2 14.61 15.80 -22.74
CA ARG A 2 15.83 16.42 -22.17
C ARG A 2 17.09 15.72 -22.68
N PRO A 3 18.20 16.47 -22.94
CA PRO A 3 19.44 15.89 -23.49
C PRO A 3 20.02 14.77 -22.63
N GLU A 4 19.99 14.93 -21.30
CA GLU A 4 20.49 13.94 -20.33
C GLU A 4 19.72 12.62 -20.43
N LEU A 5 18.40 12.71 -20.59
CA LEU A 5 17.54 11.54 -20.74
C LEU A 5 17.77 10.85 -22.09
N ALA A 6 17.93 11.62 -23.16
CA ALA A 6 18.21 11.08 -24.49
C ALA A 6 19.54 10.32 -24.49
N GLY A 7 20.60 10.90 -23.90
CA GLY A 7 21.91 10.24 -23.76
C GLY A 7 21.85 8.95 -22.94
N ALA A 8 21.14 8.98 -21.83
CA ALA A 8 20.95 7.82 -20.95
C ALA A 8 20.17 6.68 -21.63
N LEU A 9 19.11 7.00 -22.40
CA LEU A 9 18.36 6.01 -23.19
C LEU A 9 19.19 5.41 -24.33
N ILE A 10 19.96 6.24 -25.06
CA ILE A 10 20.90 5.77 -26.09
C ILE A 10 21.90 4.78 -25.50
N ARG A 11 22.51 5.14 -24.36
CA ARG A 11 23.47 4.27 -23.67
C ARG A 11 22.83 2.95 -23.24
N ARG A 12 21.64 3.00 -22.60
CA ARG A 12 20.89 1.82 -22.15
C ARG A 12 20.61 0.89 -23.34
N ALA A 13 19.96 1.39 -24.39
CA ALA A 13 19.60 0.59 -25.56
C ALA A 13 20.82 0.02 -26.30
N ARG A 14 21.92 0.77 -26.33
CA ARG A 14 23.20 0.28 -26.89
C ARG A 14 23.76 -0.91 -26.09
N LEU A 15 23.78 -0.78 -24.75
CA LEU A 15 24.29 -1.82 -23.86
C LEU A 15 23.40 -3.08 -23.90
N GLU A 16 22.08 -2.94 -23.95
CA GLU A 16 21.14 -4.05 -24.12
C GLU A 16 21.40 -4.85 -25.41
N LYS A 17 21.87 -4.17 -26.47
CA LYS A 17 22.27 -4.81 -27.74
C LYS A 17 23.72 -5.31 -27.73
N ASN A 18 24.48 -5.14 -26.64
CA ASN A 18 25.90 -5.42 -26.54
C ASN A 18 26.74 -4.70 -27.64
N TRP A 19 26.38 -3.48 -28.03
CA TRP A 19 27.09 -2.71 -29.04
C TRP A 19 28.15 -1.82 -28.40
N SER A 20 29.33 -1.71 -29.10
CA SER A 20 30.33 -0.70 -28.78
C SER A 20 29.86 0.71 -29.18
N GLN A 21 30.44 1.74 -28.59
CA GLN A 21 30.20 3.12 -29.04
C GLN A 21 30.55 3.33 -30.50
N GLU A 22 31.69 2.75 -30.96
CA GLU A 22 32.10 2.79 -32.35
C GLU A 22 31.09 2.11 -33.28
N GLY A 23 30.52 0.96 -32.88
CA GLY A 23 29.51 0.25 -33.65
C GLY A 23 28.25 1.08 -33.83
N LEU A 24 27.79 1.78 -32.76
CA LEU A 24 26.59 2.63 -32.80
C LEU A 24 26.82 3.90 -33.61
N CYS A 25 27.96 4.61 -33.45
CA CYS A 25 28.17 5.92 -34.04
C CYS A 25 28.67 5.91 -35.49
N ARG A 26 29.05 4.76 -36.05
CA ARG A 26 29.64 4.63 -37.39
C ARG A 26 28.75 5.30 -38.45
N GLY A 27 29.28 6.34 -39.14
CA GLY A 27 28.58 7.06 -40.18
C GLY A 27 27.50 8.06 -39.66
N ILE A 28 27.39 8.24 -38.34
CA ILE A 28 26.48 9.24 -37.73
C ILE A 28 27.31 10.32 -37.04
N CYS A 29 28.23 9.95 -36.14
CA CYS A 29 29.03 10.90 -35.36
C CYS A 29 30.36 10.28 -34.93
N SER A 30 31.20 11.05 -34.24
CA SER A 30 32.42 10.52 -33.64
C SER A 30 32.17 9.79 -32.32
N VAL A 31 33.04 8.82 -31.97
CA VAL A 31 32.97 8.11 -30.67
C VAL A 31 33.07 9.09 -29.49
N SER A 32 33.93 10.10 -29.59
CA SER A 32 34.09 11.13 -28.54
C SER A 32 32.82 11.92 -28.35
N TRP A 33 32.08 12.20 -29.42
CA TRP A 33 30.82 12.94 -29.35
C TRP A 33 29.71 12.07 -28.77
N LEU A 34 29.57 10.83 -29.20
CA LEU A 34 28.61 9.87 -28.60
C LEU A 34 28.87 9.67 -27.11
N SER A 35 30.14 9.57 -26.70
CA SER A 35 30.53 9.45 -25.28
C SER A 35 30.05 10.65 -24.44
N LYS A 36 30.10 11.87 -24.98
CA LYS A 36 29.61 13.07 -24.29
C LYS A 36 28.08 13.10 -24.21
N ILE A 37 27.39 12.67 -25.28
CA ILE A 37 25.92 12.54 -25.28
C ILE A 37 25.49 11.52 -24.22
N GLU A 38 26.07 10.32 -24.23
CA GLU A 38 25.76 9.25 -23.26
C GLU A 38 26.06 9.68 -21.82
N ALA A 39 26.99 10.63 -21.63
CA ALA A 39 27.30 11.21 -20.33
C ALA A 39 26.43 12.43 -19.96
N GLY A 40 25.52 12.87 -20.82
CA GLY A 40 24.67 14.03 -20.61
C GLY A 40 25.42 15.37 -20.57
N ARG A 41 26.66 15.43 -21.14
CA ARG A 41 27.55 16.60 -21.03
C ARG A 41 27.40 17.60 -22.17
N GLU A 42 26.77 17.23 -23.26
CA GLU A 42 26.52 18.09 -24.42
C GLU A 42 25.09 17.91 -24.92
N GLY A 43 24.44 19.02 -25.26
CA GLY A 43 23.20 19.04 -26.02
C GLY A 43 23.50 18.54 -27.43
N ALA A 44 22.82 17.46 -27.84
CA ALA A 44 23.04 16.86 -29.13
C ALA A 44 22.13 17.50 -30.19
N ASP A 45 22.64 17.64 -31.41
CA ASP A 45 21.83 17.98 -32.56
C ASP A 45 20.64 17.00 -32.66
N PRO A 46 19.39 17.49 -32.71
CA PRO A 46 18.20 16.65 -32.78
C PRO A 46 18.21 15.63 -33.91
N GLU A 47 18.79 15.96 -35.07
CA GLU A 47 18.88 15.05 -36.22
C GLU A 47 19.83 13.88 -35.94
N LEU A 48 20.97 14.15 -35.30
CA LEU A 48 21.94 13.11 -34.95
C LEU A 48 21.40 12.19 -33.84
N VAL A 49 20.70 12.76 -32.85
CA VAL A 49 20.01 11.97 -31.81
C VAL A 49 18.95 11.07 -32.42
N SER A 50 18.15 11.60 -33.36
CA SER A 50 17.13 10.83 -34.07
C SER A 50 17.75 9.68 -34.88
N ALA A 51 18.89 9.94 -35.56
CA ALA A 51 19.61 8.89 -36.30
C ALA A 51 20.16 7.78 -35.39
N LEU A 52 20.66 8.14 -34.19
CA LEU A 52 21.09 7.15 -33.19
C LEU A 52 19.93 6.33 -32.65
N PHE A 53 18.78 6.94 -32.34
CA PHE A 53 17.59 6.24 -31.93
C PHE A 53 17.07 5.30 -33.01
N ALA A 54 16.99 5.78 -34.26
CA ALA A 54 16.56 4.96 -35.40
C ALA A 54 17.46 3.72 -35.58
N ARG A 55 18.80 3.89 -35.47
CA ARG A 55 19.74 2.76 -35.53
C ARG A 55 19.54 1.76 -34.40
N LEU A 56 19.18 2.24 -33.19
CA LEU A 56 18.84 1.41 -32.06
C LEU A 56 17.47 0.73 -32.17
N GLY A 57 16.67 1.12 -33.17
CA GLY A 57 15.31 0.63 -33.37
C GLY A 57 14.30 1.24 -32.40
N LEU A 58 14.59 2.48 -31.93
CA LEU A 58 13.70 3.27 -31.09
C LEU A 58 12.96 4.29 -31.96
N ASP A 59 11.66 4.39 -31.81
CA ASP A 59 10.80 5.41 -32.43
C ASP A 59 10.46 6.50 -31.41
N MET A 60 11.19 7.61 -31.45
CA MET A 60 11.07 8.70 -30.47
C MET A 60 10.06 9.77 -30.93
N ALA A 61 9.22 9.49 -31.93
CA ALA A 61 8.13 10.37 -32.31
C ALA A 61 7.06 10.39 -31.19
N GLU A 62 6.73 11.58 -30.71
CA GLU A 62 5.65 11.78 -29.75
C GLU A 62 4.31 11.64 -30.46
N ARG A 63 3.49 10.69 -30.03
CA ARG A 63 2.14 10.48 -30.51
C ARG A 63 1.16 11.04 -29.47
N PRO A 64 0.20 11.89 -29.89
CA PRO A 64 -0.75 12.51 -28.99
C PRO A 64 -1.48 11.51 -28.08
N GLU A 65 -1.88 10.35 -28.64
CA GLU A 65 -2.60 9.31 -27.92
C GLU A 65 -1.74 8.69 -26.79
N SER A 66 -0.43 8.52 -27.06
CA SER A 66 0.51 8.01 -26.05
C SER A 66 0.75 9.02 -24.94
N ALA A 67 0.86 10.31 -25.29
CA ALA A 67 1.01 11.38 -24.31
C ALA A 67 -0.23 11.51 -23.41
N GLU A 68 -1.43 11.42 -24.01
CA GLU A 68 -2.70 11.44 -23.28
C GLU A 68 -2.81 10.26 -22.30
N LEU A 69 -2.51 9.04 -22.76
CA LEU A 69 -2.52 7.85 -21.90
C LEU A 69 -1.58 7.99 -20.72
N ILE A 70 -0.33 8.40 -20.96
CA ILE A 70 0.66 8.63 -19.90
C ILE A 70 0.17 9.73 -18.93
N GLY A 71 -0.44 10.81 -19.45
CA GLY A 71 -1.04 11.86 -18.61
C GLY A 71 -2.14 11.33 -17.69
N ARG A 72 -3.05 10.48 -18.20
CA ARG A 72 -4.10 9.83 -17.40
C ARG A 72 -3.49 8.90 -16.33
N CYS A 73 -2.45 8.16 -16.67
CA CYS A 73 -1.77 7.29 -15.72
C CYS A 73 -1.11 8.09 -14.57
N TYR A 74 -0.42 9.19 -14.88
CA TYR A 74 0.13 10.08 -13.85
C TYR A 74 -0.96 10.70 -12.96
N GLU A 75 -2.07 11.12 -13.57
CA GLU A 75 -3.20 11.69 -12.82
C GLU A 75 -3.79 10.64 -11.88
N ALA A 76 -4.04 9.41 -12.35
CA ALA A 76 -4.55 8.33 -11.52
C ALA A 76 -3.59 7.95 -10.39
N ALA A 77 -2.27 7.90 -10.67
CA ALA A 77 -1.26 7.63 -9.67
C ALA A 77 -1.26 8.71 -8.57
N PHE A 78 -1.12 9.97 -8.93
CA PHE A 78 -0.96 11.07 -7.97
C PHE A 78 -2.27 11.54 -7.32
N SER A 79 -3.42 11.09 -7.82
CA SER A 79 -4.70 11.24 -7.14
C SER A 79 -5.10 10.03 -6.29
N LEU A 80 -4.30 8.96 -6.27
CA LEU A 80 -4.59 7.69 -5.58
C LEU A 80 -5.89 7.05 -6.08
N ASP A 81 -6.12 7.09 -7.40
CA ASP A 81 -7.29 6.47 -8.03
C ASP A 81 -7.01 5.00 -8.32
N TYR A 82 -6.97 4.19 -7.26
CA TYR A 82 -6.64 2.75 -7.33
C TYR A 82 -7.62 1.97 -8.21
N GLU A 83 -8.89 2.37 -8.27
CA GLU A 83 -9.91 1.71 -9.09
C GLU A 83 -9.60 1.80 -10.60
N ALA A 84 -8.91 2.86 -11.03
CA ALA A 84 -8.53 3.03 -12.44
C ALA A 84 -7.27 2.23 -12.84
N TRP A 85 -6.49 1.72 -11.89
CA TRP A 85 -5.16 1.16 -12.17
C TRP A 85 -5.18 -0.06 -13.07
N ASP A 86 -6.06 -1.03 -12.84
CA ASP A 86 -6.15 -2.26 -13.65
C ASP A 86 -6.46 -1.94 -15.12
N GLY A 87 -7.43 -1.05 -15.35
CA GLY A 87 -7.79 -0.61 -16.68
C GLY A 87 -6.64 0.12 -17.37
N LEU A 88 -5.99 1.05 -16.68
CA LEU A 88 -4.84 1.79 -17.21
C LEU A 88 -3.62 0.89 -17.45
N LEU A 89 -3.38 -0.11 -16.62
CA LEU A 89 -2.32 -1.10 -16.83
C LEU A 89 -2.56 -1.91 -18.10
N ALA A 90 -3.81 -2.31 -18.36
CA ALA A 90 -4.17 -3.01 -19.58
C ALA A 90 -3.96 -2.13 -20.82
N GLU A 91 -4.35 -0.85 -20.76
CA GLU A 91 -4.11 0.12 -21.84
C GLU A 91 -2.61 0.36 -22.08
N LEU A 92 -1.80 0.52 -21.01
CA LEU A 92 -0.34 0.68 -21.12
C LEU A 92 0.31 -0.52 -21.84
N ARG A 93 -0.07 -1.75 -21.48
CA ARG A 93 0.42 -2.97 -22.12
C ARG A 93 0.02 -3.05 -23.59
N ALA A 94 -1.20 -2.66 -23.93
CA ALA A 94 -1.69 -2.65 -25.32
C ALA A 94 -0.99 -1.59 -26.19
N ALA A 95 -0.60 -0.45 -25.60
CA ALA A 95 0.01 0.67 -26.30
C ALA A 95 1.46 0.41 -26.77
N ARG A 96 2.14 -0.61 -26.21
CA ARG A 96 3.51 -1.04 -26.59
C ARG A 96 4.51 0.11 -26.66
N LEU A 97 4.64 0.84 -25.55
CA LEU A 97 5.46 2.05 -25.46
C LEU A 97 6.96 1.79 -25.22
N GLU A 98 7.42 0.55 -25.21
CA GLU A 98 8.77 0.14 -24.83
C GLU A 98 9.88 0.74 -25.72
N LYS A 99 9.52 1.15 -26.94
CA LYS A 99 10.49 1.72 -27.91
C LYS A 99 10.25 3.19 -28.21
N GLY A 100 9.37 3.83 -27.43
CA GLY A 100 8.94 5.21 -27.65
C GLY A 100 9.49 6.20 -26.63
N PRO A 101 9.12 7.48 -26.76
CA PRO A 101 9.57 8.54 -25.87
C PRO A 101 9.08 8.40 -24.43
N PHE A 102 8.05 7.61 -24.20
CA PHE A 102 7.42 7.34 -22.91
C PHE A 102 7.78 5.95 -22.34
N CYS A 103 8.84 5.30 -22.85
CA CYS A 103 9.21 3.94 -22.43
C CYS A 103 9.49 3.83 -20.92
N LEU A 104 10.16 4.83 -20.34
CA LEU A 104 10.45 4.84 -18.88
C LEU A 104 9.19 5.15 -18.06
N ASP A 105 8.35 6.05 -18.54
CA ASP A 105 7.07 6.36 -17.89
C ASP A 105 6.17 5.14 -17.86
N ALA A 106 6.04 4.45 -19.00
CA ALA A 106 5.24 3.24 -19.11
C ALA A 106 5.75 2.10 -18.23
N GLU A 107 7.08 1.96 -18.11
CA GLU A 107 7.71 0.96 -17.24
C GLU A 107 7.48 1.29 -15.75
N LEU A 108 7.72 2.54 -15.32
CA LEU A 108 7.49 2.96 -13.93
C LEU A 108 6.02 2.88 -13.53
N LEU A 109 5.10 3.39 -14.37
CA LEU A 109 3.66 3.33 -14.12
C LEU A 109 3.16 1.88 -14.17
N GLY A 110 3.68 1.07 -15.11
CA GLY A 110 3.35 -0.36 -15.19
C GLY A 110 3.78 -1.15 -13.96
N GLN A 111 4.93 -0.83 -13.37
CA GLN A 111 5.37 -1.41 -12.09
C GLN A 111 4.50 -0.93 -10.92
N LEU A 112 4.14 0.36 -10.91
CA LEU A 112 3.29 0.92 -9.85
C LEU A 112 1.88 0.31 -9.86
N PHE A 113 1.29 0.10 -11.05
CA PHE A 113 -0.07 -0.43 -11.20
C PHE A 113 -0.13 -1.97 -11.14
N SER A 114 1.01 -2.65 -11.05
CA SER A 114 1.08 -4.11 -10.87
C SER A 114 1.24 -4.49 -9.41
N ASP A 115 0.87 -5.72 -9.03
CA ASP A 115 0.99 -6.23 -7.66
C ASP A 115 2.42 -6.28 -7.11
N GLY A 116 3.43 -6.07 -7.96
CA GLY A 116 4.84 -6.28 -7.62
C GLY A 116 5.62 -5.06 -7.14
N HIS A 117 5.05 -3.86 -7.12
CA HIS A 117 5.60 -2.56 -6.63
C HIS A 117 7.13 -2.48 -6.44
N ALA A 118 7.91 -2.84 -7.45
CA ALA A 118 9.37 -2.84 -7.35
C ALA A 118 9.99 -1.84 -8.34
N ALA A 119 10.96 -1.05 -7.87
CA ALA A 119 11.70 -0.16 -8.75
C ALA A 119 12.48 -0.96 -9.80
N PRO A 120 12.44 -0.55 -11.09
CA PRO A 120 13.20 -1.23 -12.14
C PRO A 120 14.72 -1.23 -11.85
N GLY A 121 15.42 -2.31 -12.25
CA GLY A 121 16.86 -2.46 -11.97
C GLY A 121 17.74 -1.33 -12.53
N TRP A 122 17.32 -0.68 -13.62
CA TRP A 122 18.02 0.47 -14.22
C TRP A 122 17.82 1.79 -13.47
N ALA A 123 16.87 1.85 -12.55
CA ALA A 123 16.35 3.10 -11.99
C ALA A 123 17.42 3.95 -11.31
N ARG A 124 18.33 3.33 -10.55
CA ARG A 124 19.45 4.04 -9.89
C ARG A 124 20.41 4.68 -10.87
N ASP A 125 20.69 4.01 -11.99
CA ASP A 125 21.65 4.52 -12.98
C ASP A 125 21.07 5.70 -13.77
N LEU A 126 19.75 5.74 -13.97
CA LEU A 126 19.07 6.77 -14.73
C LEU A 126 18.49 7.89 -13.88
N GLU A 127 18.46 7.77 -12.56
CA GLU A 127 17.80 8.74 -11.66
C GLU A 127 18.20 10.20 -11.94
N PRO A 128 19.50 10.56 -12.16
CA PRO A 128 19.89 11.95 -12.43
C PRO A 128 19.28 12.50 -13.73
N ALA A 129 18.97 11.61 -14.69
CA ALA A 129 18.39 11.99 -15.98
C ALA A 129 16.85 12.04 -15.97
N LEU A 130 16.19 11.45 -14.96
CA LEU A 130 14.74 11.38 -14.87
C LEU A 130 14.09 12.76 -14.63
N GLY A 131 12.87 12.94 -15.16
CA GLY A 131 12.01 14.08 -14.88
C GLY A 131 11.44 14.04 -13.46
N PRO A 132 10.87 15.17 -12.96
CA PRO A 132 10.28 15.20 -11.62
C PRO A 132 9.20 14.13 -11.41
N GLY A 133 8.29 13.93 -12.38
CA GLY A 133 7.25 12.90 -12.31
C GLY A 133 7.81 11.48 -12.27
N GLN A 134 8.79 11.19 -13.13
CA GLN A 134 9.48 9.89 -13.15
C GLN A 134 10.23 9.62 -11.84
N ARG A 135 10.93 10.63 -11.27
CA ARG A 135 11.58 10.49 -9.95
C ARG A 135 10.58 10.30 -8.82
N ALA A 136 9.43 10.94 -8.88
CA ALA A 136 8.38 10.74 -7.89
C ALA A 136 7.87 9.28 -7.91
N LEU A 137 7.62 8.72 -9.09
CA LEU A 137 7.28 7.30 -9.23
C LEU A 137 8.39 6.38 -8.75
N LEU A 138 9.66 6.71 -9.09
CA LEU A 138 10.81 5.92 -8.65
C LEU A 138 10.93 5.88 -7.12
N TYR A 139 10.80 7.02 -6.44
CA TYR A 139 10.86 7.08 -4.99
C TYR A 139 9.67 6.34 -4.35
N TRP A 140 8.48 6.44 -4.96
CA TRP A 140 7.33 5.64 -4.51
C TRP A 140 7.62 4.14 -4.60
N LEU A 141 8.04 3.64 -5.77
CA LEU A 141 8.38 2.23 -5.99
C LEU A 141 9.54 1.71 -5.13
N SER A 142 10.45 2.61 -4.72
CA SER A 142 11.58 2.30 -3.84
C SER A 142 11.23 2.39 -2.36
N GLY A 143 10.03 2.86 -1.99
CA GLY A 143 9.65 3.13 -0.61
C GLY A 143 10.42 4.29 0.05
N ASP A 144 11.09 5.15 -0.74
CA ASP A 144 11.78 6.33 -0.21
C ASP A 144 10.82 7.54 -0.16
N PHE A 145 9.84 7.44 0.73
CA PHE A 145 8.82 8.48 0.86
C PHE A 145 9.37 9.79 1.45
N GLU A 146 10.53 9.75 2.10
CA GLU A 146 11.20 10.97 2.53
C GLU A 146 11.80 11.74 1.35
N ALA A 147 12.49 11.06 0.43
CA ALA A 147 12.96 11.67 -0.80
C ALA A 147 11.79 12.15 -1.68
N LEU A 148 10.70 11.37 -1.74
CA LEU A 148 9.47 11.77 -2.42
C LEU A 148 8.91 13.09 -1.88
N CYS A 149 8.75 13.24 -0.57
CA CYS A 149 8.28 14.48 0.06
C CYS A 149 9.21 15.67 -0.14
N ARG A 150 10.53 15.44 -0.25
CA ARG A 150 11.49 16.52 -0.58
C ARG A 150 11.39 16.96 -2.04
N LEU A 151 11.09 16.02 -2.94
CA LEU A 151 10.94 16.29 -4.37
C LEU A 151 9.58 16.90 -4.70
N ASP A 152 8.52 16.39 -4.10
CA ASP A 152 7.13 16.69 -4.43
C ASP A 152 6.37 17.05 -3.15
N GLY A 153 5.93 18.29 -3.06
CA GLY A 153 5.22 18.81 -1.89
C GLY A 153 3.71 18.58 -1.92
N ARG A 154 3.16 17.87 -2.92
CA ARG A 154 1.73 17.62 -3.05
C ARG A 154 1.19 16.67 -1.99
N ALA A 155 -0.14 16.68 -1.82
CA ALA A 155 -0.85 15.94 -0.79
C ALA A 155 -0.58 14.43 -0.83
N PHE A 156 -0.49 13.82 -2.03
CA PHE A 156 -0.27 12.38 -2.17
C PHE A 156 1.06 11.92 -1.55
N ALA A 157 2.14 12.71 -1.71
CA ALA A 157 3.44 12.38 -1.16
C ALA A 157 3.42 12.36 0.39
N LEU A 158 2.75 13.34 1.00
CA LEU A 158 2.56 13.37 2.45
C LEU A 158 1.66 12.24 2.93
N TYR A 159 0.61 11.88 2.16
CA TYR A 159 -0.23 10.74 2.46
C TYR A 159 0.59 9.44 2.50
N LEU A 160 1.37 9.15 1.46
CA LEU A 160 2.19 7.93 1.38
C LEU A 160 3.20 7.83 2.54
N ARG A 161 3.84 8.94 2.91
CA ARG A 161 4.75 8.97 4.06
C ARG A 161 3.99 8.79 5.38
N GLY A 162 2.78 9.32 5.48
CA GLY A 162 1.88 9.12 6.63
C GLY A 162 1.43 7.66 6.76
N GLU A 163 1.13 7.02 5.63
CA GLU A 163 0.79 5.59 5.55
C GLU A 163 1.96 4.71 6.00
N GLU A 164 3.18 5.00 5.54
CA GLU A 164 4.40 4.33 5.99
C GLU A 164 4.59 4.47 7.51
N ALA A 165 4.42 5.68 8.05
CA ALA A 165 4.53 5.93 9.48
C ALA A 165 3.47 5.14 10.27
N TYR A 166 2.23 5.08 9.77
CA TYR A 166 1.17 4.25 10.33
C TYR A 166 1.52 2.77 10.32
N ALA A 167 1.98 2.24 9.18
CA ALA A 167 2.37 0.84 9.04
C ALA A 167 3.50 0.44 10.01
N ARG A 168 4.41 1.39 10.31
CA ARG A 168 5.48 1.21 11.31
C ARG A 168 5.03 1.44 12.77
N GLY A 169 3.75 1.71 13.01
CA GLY A 169 3.21 1.97 14.35
C GLY A 169 3.50 3.37 14.90
N ASN A 170 4.09 4.27 14.12
CA ASN A 170 4.33 5.65 14.54
C ASN A 170 3.09 6.53 14.32
N ASN A 171 2.06 6.31 15.13
CA ASN A 171 0.78 7.02 15.01
C ASN A 171 0.91 8.54 15.15
N THR A 172 1.87 9.04 15.94
CA THR A 172 2.07 10.49 16.12
C THR A 172 2.54 11.13 14.81
N LEU A 173 3.57 10.58 14.19
CA LEU A 173 4.08 11.07 12.90
C LEU A 173 3.03 10.86 11.80
N ALA A 174 2.33 9.72 11.79
CA ALA A 174 1.27 9.46 10.84
C ALA A 174 0.19 10.54 10.90
N LEU A 175 -0.34 10.87 12.09
CA LEU A 175 -1.35 11.91 12.27
C LEU A 175 -0.86 13.28 11.77
N GLU A 176 0.37 13.69 12.13
CA GLU A 176 0.94 14.97 11.66
C GLU A 176 0.97 15.05 10.14
N LEU A 177 1.50 14.02 9.48
CA LEU A 177 1.64 13.98 8.02
C LEU A 177 0.29 13.93 7.32
N LEU A 178 -0.63 13.08 7.82
CA LEU A 178 -1.97 12.91 7.23
C LEU A 178 -2.84 14.14 7.40
N GLU A 179 -2.77 14.84 8.52
CA GLU A 179 -3.47 16.12 8.69
C GLU A 179 -2.96 17.20 7.73
N ARG A 180 -1.63 17.22 7.47
CA ARG A 180 -1.06 18.10 6.45
C ARG A 180 -1.52 17.69 5.06
N ALA A 181 -1.53 16.39 4.76
CA ALA A 181 -2.05 15.85 3.50
C ALA A 181 -3.53 16.25 3.29
N CYS A 182 -4.38 16.17 4.33
CA CYS A 182 -5.77 16.61 4.27
C CYS A 182 -5.91 18.08 3.88
N ARG A 183 -5.11 18.97 4.49
CA ARG A 183 -5.15 20.42 4.16
C ARG A 183 -4.75 20.67 2.71
N LEU A 184 -3.63 20.10 2.28
CA LEU A 184 -3.16 20.24 0.90
C LEU A 184 -4.12 19.62 -0.11
N ALA A 185 -4.65 18.42 0.17
CA ALA A 185 -5.60 17.75 -0.71
C ALA A 185 -6.88 18.59 -0.91
N ALA A 186 -7.34 19.27 0.13
CA ALA A 186 -8.47 20.19 0.03
C ALA A 186 -8.13 21.40 -0.86
N ASP A 187 -6.95 22.01 -0.67
CA ASP A 187 -6.47 23.16 -1.47
C ASP A 187 -6.21 22.75 -2.93
N GLU A 188 -5.72 21.54 -3.18
CA GLU A 188 -5.45 21.00 -4.51
C GLU A 188 -6.71 20.44 -5.21
N GLY A 189 -7.85 20.34 -4.51
CA GLY A 189 -9.07 19.72 -5.01
C GLY A 189 -8.96 18.19 -5.19
N ARG A 190 -8.05 17.53 -4.47
CA ARG A 190 -7.77 16.08 -4.57
C ARG A 190 -8.65 15.27 -3.61
N LEU A 191 -9.92 15.08 -3.98
CA LEU A 191 -10.93 14.46 -3.10
C LEU A 191 -10.57 13.03 -2.68
N ARG A 192 -10.00 12.20 -3.59
CA ARG A 192 -9.58 10.83 -3.24
C ARG A 192 -8.46 10.83 -2.21
N VAL A 193 -7.41 11.66 -2.39
CA VAL A 193 -6.31 11.79 -1.42
C VAL A 193 -6.84 12.24 -0.06
N LEU A 194 -7.78 13.21 -0.03
CA LEU A 194 -8.42 13.68 1.19
C LEU A 194 -9.20 12.55 1.87
N MET A 195 -9.94 11.76 1.11
CA MET A 195 -10.71 10.61 1.59
C MET A 195 -9.79 9.56 2.23
N HIS A 196 -8.75 9.12 1.51
CA HIS A 196 -7.80 8.13 2.03
C HIS A 196 -7.06 8.63 3.27
N ALA A 197 -6.63 9.90 3.29
CA ALA A 197 -6.00 10.49 4.47
C ALA A 197 -6.97 10.52 5.68
N ARG A 198 -8.24 10.87 5.48
CA ARG A 198 -9.26 10.83 6.55
C ARG A 198 -9.51 9.42 7.07
N LEU A 199 -9.58 8.42 6.17
CA LEU A 199 -9.73 7.02 6.55
C LEU A 199 -8.56 6.58 7.43
N LEU A 200 -7.33 6.88 7.02
CA LEU A 200 -6.14 6.46 7.74
C LEU A 200 -5.96 7.20 9.08
N ILE A 201 -6.35 8.48 9.18
CA ILE A 201 -6.46 9.19 10.46
C ILE A 201 -7.45 8.47 11.38
N GLY A 202 -8.60 8.03 10.85
CA GLY A 202 -9.56 7.23 11.60
C GLY A 202 -8.92 5.95 12.16
N ASN A 203 -8.11 5.25 11.37
CA ASN A 203 -7.37 4.06 11.80
C ASN A 203 -6.37 4.39 12.93
N CYS A 204 -5.65 5.52 12.85
CA CYS A 204 -4.75 5.97 13.93
C CYS A 204 -5.49 6.21 15.24
N TYR A 205 -6.68 6.83 15.17
CA TYR A 205 -7.52 7.05 16.35
C TYR A 205 -8.13 5.75 16.87
N SER A 206 -8.49 4.80 16.00
CA SER A 206 -8.92 3.46 16.39
C SER A 206 -7.83 2.75 17.22
N ASN A 207 -6.59 2.72 16.71
CA ASN A 207 -5.45 2.12 17.43
C ASN A 207 -5.19 2.77 18.79
N SER A 208 -5.57 4.04 18.96
CA SER A 208 -5.43 4.80 20.20
C SER A 208 -6.69 4.75 21.07
N MET A 209 -7.71 3.96 20.70
CA MET A 209 -9.02 3.83 21.37
C MET A 209 -9.78 5.16 21.51
N GLN A 210 -9.50 6.15 20.65
CA GLN A 210 -10.17 7.45 20.61
C GLN A 210 -11.39 7.39 19.69
N TYR A 211 -12.40 6.66 20.16
CA TYR A 211 -13.56 6.24 19.36
C TYR A 211 -14.33 7.40 18.70
N GLU A 212 -14.59 8.49 19.43
CA GLU A 212 -15.31 9.64 18.88
C GLU A 212 -14.53 10.37 17.78
N ALA A 213 -13.20 10.50 17.95
CA ALA A 213 -12.34 11.07 16.92
C ALA A 213 -12.31 10.19 15.67
N MET A 214 -12.16 8.87 15.86
CA MET A 214 -12.23 7.87 14.80
C MET A 214 -13.55 8.01 13.99
N LEU A 215 -14.69 8.04 14.67
CA LEU A 215 -15.99 8.13 13.99
C LEU A 215 -16.11 9.38 13.13
N ARG A 216 -15.70 10.56 13.62
CA ARG A 216 -15.75 11.80 12.84
C ARG A 216 -14.96 11.69 11.54
N HIS A 217 -13.78 11.05 11.58
CA HIS A 217 -12.96 10.86 10.39
C HIS A 217 -13.54 9.83 9.43
N TYR A 218 -14.02 8.69 9.94
CA TYR A 218 -14.69 7.68 9.12
C TYR A 218 -15.96 8.19 8.45
N GLU A 219 -16.80 8.95 9.16
CA GLU A 219 -18.00 9.55 8.57
C GLU A 219 -17.66 10.54 7.45
N ALA A 220 -16.59 11.33 7.61
CA ALA A 220 -16.15 12.23 6.56
C ALA A 220 -15.59 11.44 5.35
N ALA A 221 -14.77 10.41 5.58
CA ALA A 221 -14.23 9.57 4.53
C ALA A 221 -15.34 8.81 3.79
N GLU A 222 -16.30 8.24 4.52
CA GLU A 222 -17.43 7.50 3.94
C GLU A 222 -18.29 8.36 3.01
N ARG A 223 -18.61 9.60 3.43
CA ARG A 223 -19.36 10.53 2.55
C ARG A 223 -18.61 10.81 1.24
N MET A 224 -17.29 10.99 1.31
CA MET A 224 -16.45 11.19 0.12
C MET A 224 -16.39 9.93 -0.74
N ALA A 225 -16.17 8.74 -0.13
CA ALA A 225 -16.16 7.46 -0.82
C ALA A 225 -17.46 7.22 -1.59
N ARG A 226 -18.62 7.41 -0.94
CA ARG A 226 -19.93 7.28 -1.60
C ARG A 226 -20.11 8.29 -2.75
N THR A 227 -19.61 9.52 -2.62
CA THR A 227 -19.65 10.53 -3.70
C THR A 227 -18.79 10.14 -4.88
N LEU A 228 -17.66 9.47 -4.63
CA LEU A 228 -16.73 8.98 -5.65
C LEU A 228 -17.17 7.65 -6.28
N GLY A 229 -18.12 6.94 -5.67
CA GLY A 229 -18.51 5.58 -6.05
C GLY A 229 -17.52 4.51 -5.58
N ASP A 230 -16.60 4.86 -4.66
CA ASP A 230 -15.57 3.97 -4.13
C ASP A 230 -16.17 3.03 -3.06
N GLU A 231 -16.75 1.93 -3.53
CA GLU A 231 -17.41 0.93 -2.68
C GLU A 231 -16.39 0.15 -1.81
N ASP A 232 -15.15 0.01 -2.25
CA ASP A 232 -14.09 -0.68 -1.50
C ASP A 232 -13.67 0.14 -0.28
N SER A 233 -13.54 1.46 -0.42
CA SER A 233 -13.31 2.34 0.73
C SER A 233 -14.49 2.37 1.70
N VAL A 234 -15.74 2.37 1.21
CA VAL A 234 -16.95 2.25 2.07
C VAL A 234 -16.89 0.95 2.85
N ARG A 235 -16.62 -0.16 2.17
CA ARG A 235 -16.52 -1.49 2.78
C ARG A 235 -15.42 -1.55 3.84
N SER A 236 -14.26 -0.98 3.55
CA SER A 236 -13.12 -0.91 4.49
C SER A 236 -13.47 -0.12 5.75
N ILE A 237 -14.18 0.99 5.63
CA ILE A 237 -14.63 1.80 6.77
C ILE A 237 -15.61 1.01 7.63
N GLU A 238 -16.60 0.35 7.04
CA GLU A 238 -17.58 -0.45 7.78
C GLU A 238 -16.91 -1.64 8.50
N TYR A 239 -15.96 -2.31 7.83
CA TYR A 239 -15.14 -3.34 8.45
C TYR A 239 -14.35 -2.83 9.66
N ASN A 240 -13.67 -1.69 9.53
CA ASN A 240 -12.86 -1.10 10.61
C ASN A 240 -13.75 -0.65 11.79
N ARG A 241 -14.95 -0.11 11.54
CA ARG A 241 -15.94 0.18 12.58
C ARG A 241 -16.34 -1.07 13.34
N ALA A 242 -16.64 -2.16 12.62
CA ALA A 242 -17.01 -3.43 13.25
C ALA A 242 -15.86 -4.01 14.07
N ALA A 243 -14.61 -3.97 13.56
CA ALA A 243 -13.43 -4.39 14.30
C ALA A 243 -13.25 -3.60 15.59
N THR A 244 -13.38 -2.28 15.54
CA THR A 244 -13.31 -1.41 16.72
C THR A 244 -14.46 -1.66 17.71
N ALA A 245 -15.68 -1.94 17.22
CA ALA A 245 -16.79 -2.32 18.08
C ALA A 245 -16.49 -3.60 18.87
N LEU A 246 -15.85 -4.60 18.24
CA LEU A 246 -15.36 -5.80 18.94
C LEU A 246 -14.34 -5.49 20.02
N GLU A 247 -13.37 -4.64 19.74
CA GLU A 247 -12.35 -4.20 20.71
C GLU A 247 -12.99 -3.50 21.92
N LEU A 248 -14.10 -2.78 21.70
CA LEU A 248 -14.88 -2.12 22.74
C LEU A 248 -15.87 -3.05 23.48
N GLY A 249 -15.90 -4.35 23.12
CA GLY A 249 -16.83 -5.32 23.69
C GLY A 249 -18.27 -5.18 23.21
N ARG A 250 -18.50 -4.43 22.11
CA ARG A 250 -19.82 -4.21 21.49
C ARG A 250 -20.11 -5.28 20.42
N ALA A 251 -20.10 -6.54 20.84
CA ALA A 251 -20.17 -7.68 19.92
C ALA A 251 -21.44 -7.69 19.05
N GLN A 252 -22.61 -7.26 19.59
CA GLN A 252 -23.84 -7.20 18.82
C GLN A 252 -23.78 -6.17 17.69
N GLU A 253 -23.22 -4.97 17.96
CA GLU A 253 -23.04 -3.93 16.96
C GLU A 253 -22.14 -4.41 15.81
N ALA A 254 -21.03 -5.07 16.15
CA ALA A 254 -20.12 -5.66 15.15
C ALA A 254 -20.79 -6.76 14.33
N TYR A 255 -21.53 -7.66 14.99
CA TYR A 255 -22.28 -8.71 14.32
C TYR A 255 -23.28 -8.16 13.30
N ASP A 256 -24.08 -7.18 13.71
CA ASP A 256 -25.10 -6.56 12.85
C ASP A 256 -24.45 -5.83 11.65
N ALA A 257 -23.34 -5.12 11.89
CA ALA A 257 -22.60 -4.43 10.84
C ALA A 257 -22.00 -5.41 9.80
N LEU A 258 -21.30 -6.47 10.26
CA LEU A 258 -20.66 -7.45 9.37
C LEU A 258 -21.70 -8.31 8.62
N THR A 259 -22.83 -8.60 9.24
CA THR A 259 -23.94 -9.30 8.58
C THR A 259 -24.55 -8.44 7.48
N ARG A 260 -24.80 -7.16 7.75
CA ARG A 260 -25.32 -6.19 6.78
C ARG A 260 -24.33 -5.94 5.63
N LEU A 261 -23.03 -5.88 5.93
CA LEU A 261 -21.95 -5.77 4.95
C LEU A 261 -21.88 -6.99 4.01
N GLY A 262 -22.46 -8.13 4.42
CA GLY A 262 -22.33 -9.39 3.70
C GLY A 262 -20.89 -9.86 3.70
N ALA A 263 -20.32 -10.11 4.88
CA ALA A 263 -18.94 -10.53 5.05
C ALA A 263 -18.56 -11.66 4.08
N LYS A 264 -17.52 -11.45 3.27
CA LYS A 264 -17.09 -12.36 2.20
C LYS A 264 -15.58 -12.65 2.18
N SER A 265 -14.73 -11.68 2.58
CA SER A 265 -13.29 -11.92 2.68
C SER A 265 -12.97 -12.71 3.96
N ALA A 266 -11.85 -13.43 3.95
CA ALA A 266 -11.42 -14.23 5.11
C ALA A 266 -11.32 -13.38 6.39
N MET A 267 -10.84 -12.13 6.30
CA MET A 267 -10.71 -11.24 7.46
C MET A 267 -12.05 -10.69 7.95
N GLU A 268 -13.00 -10.40 7.06
CA GLU A 268 -14.36 -10.01 7.46
C GLU A 268 -15.08 -11.17 8.16
N LEU A 269 -14.96 -12.37 7.60
CA LEU A 269 -15.54 -13.60 8.16
C LEU A 269 -14.89 -13.96 9.50
N HIS A 270 -13.58 -13.74 9.66
CA HIS A 270 -12.91 -13.85 10.95
C HIS A 270 -13.52 -12.91 12.00
N LYS A 271 -13.74 -11.63 11.66
CA LYS A 271 -14.36 -10.66 12.58
C LYS A 271 -15.81 -11.05 12.91
N LEU A 272 -16.56 -11.58 11.92
CA LEU A 272 -17.92 -12.12 12.15
C LEU A 272 -17.88 -13.30 13.10
N ALA A 273 -16.95 -14.24 12.91
CA ALA A 273 -16.77 -15.39 13.80
C ALA A 273 -16.41 -14.96 15.23
N ALA A 274 -15.53 -13.95 15.39
CA ALA A 274 -15.18 -13.39 16.69
C ALA A 274 -16.39 -12.70 17.37
N ALA A 275 -17.24 -12.00 16.61
CA ALA A 275 -18.49 -11.46 17.13
C ALA A 275 -19.43 -12.55 17.60
N CYS A 276 -19.61 -13.61 16.79
CA CYS A 276 -20.44 -14.78 17.13
C CYS A 276 -19.90 -15.50 18.37
N GLU A 277 -18.57 -15.67 18.50
CA GLU A 277 -17.91 -16.25 19.68
C GLU A 277 -18.32 -15.47 20.96
N LEU A 278 -18.20 -14.13 20.94
CA LEU A 278 -18.54 -13.27 22.07
C LEU A 278 -20.04 -13.28 22.41
N LEU A 279 -20.90 -13.53 21.43
CA LEU A 279 -22.35 -13.63 21.60
C LEU A 279 -22.83 -15.05 21.97
N GLY A 280 -21.92 -16.03 22.05
CA GLY A 280 -22.28 -17.44 22.31
C GLY A 280 -22.95 -18.17 21.13
N LYS A 281 -22.88 -17.60 19.93
CA LYS A 281 -23.46 -18.14 18.69
C LYS A 281 -22.48 -19.11 18.03
N ARG A 282 -22.21 -20.23 18.68
CA ARG A 282 -21.14 -21.18 18.29
C ARG A 282 -21.30 -21.68 16.86
N ASP A 283 -22.50 -22.09 16.46
CA ASP A 283 -22.72 -22.68 15.13
C ASP A 283 -22.54 -21.66 14.01
N GLU A 284 -23.00 -20.42 14.23
CA GLU A 284 -22.79 -19.31 13.29
C GLU A 284 -21.30 -18.93 13.20
N ALA A 285 -20.56 -18.99 14.31
CA ALA A 285 -19.12 -18.76 14.33
C ALA A 285 -18.37 -19.80 13.49
N LEU A 286 -18.67 -21.08 13.66
CA LEU A 286 -18.05 -22.17 12.90
C LEU A 286 -18.38 -22.06 11.40
N ALA A 287 -19.64 -21.78 11.06
CA ALA A 287 -20.04 -21.56 9.66
C ALA A 287 -19.32 -20.35 9.01
N ALA A 288 -19.08 -19.27 9.77
CA ALA A 288 -18.30 -18.16 9.29
C ALA A 288 -16.82 -18.54 9.06
N LEU A 289 -16.24 -19.35 9.92
CA LEU A 289 -14.86 -19.86 9.78
C LEU A 289 -14.70 -20.81 8.58
N ASP A 290 -15.69 -21.69 8.33
CA ASP A 290 -15.67 -22.56 7.14
C ASP A 290 -15.65 -21.73 5.85
N ARG A 291 -16.49 -20.70 5.80
CA ARG A 291 -16.49 -19.75 4.67
C ARG A 291 -15.20 -18.94 4.58
N ALA A 292 -14.55 -18.62 5.70
CA ALA A 292 -13.28 -17.91 5.70
C ALA A 292 -12.15 -18.77 5.12
N GLU A 293 -12.14 -20.08 5.40
CA GLU A 293 -11.20 -21.05 4.83
C GLU A 293 -11.39 -21.17 3.31
N GLU A 294 -12.65 -21.22 2.84
CA GLU A 294 -12.97 -21.23 1.40
C GLU A 294 -12.56 -19.92 0.71
N ALA A 295 -12.69 -18.78 1.39
CA ALA A 295 -12.32 -17.46 0.87
C ALA A 295 -10.81 -17.18 0.93
N ALA A 296 -10.04 -17.95 1.68
CA ALA A 296 -8.60 -17.81 1.84
C ALA A 296 -7.87 -18.40 0.61
N ALA A 297 -8.00 -17.72 -0.55
CA ALA A 297 -7.20 -18.07 -1.73
C ALA A 297 -5.71 -17.73 -1.49
N PRO A 298 -4.77 -18.46 -2.13
CA PRO A 298 -3.35 -18.09 -2.11
C PRO A 298 -3.18 -16.64 -2.55
N SER A 299 -2.52 -15.83 -1.74
CA SER A 299 -2.32 -14.41 -2.00
C SER A 299 -0.93 -14.00 -1.54
N PRO A 300 -0.20 -13.17 -2.28
CA PRO A 300 1.07 -12.62 -1.84
C PRO A 300 0.92 -11.58 -0.71
N GLU A 301 -0.30 -11.17 -0.39
CA GLU A 301 -0.54 -10.23 0.71
C GLU A 301 -0.38 -10.92 2.07
N PRO A 302 0.54 -10.45 2.95
CA PRO A 302 0.82 -11.09 4.24
C PRO A 302 -0.42 -11.27 5.13
N ALA A 303 -1.34 -10.31 5.11
CA ALA A 303 -2.58 -10.40 5.89
C ALA A 303 -3.48 -11.56 5.44
N ARG A 304 -3.53 -11.83 4.13
CA ARG A 304 -4.31 -12.94 3.57
C ARG A 304 -3.61 -14.28 3.81
N GLU A 305 -2.28 -14.31 3.79
CA GLU A 305 -1.50 -15.50 4.10
C GLU A 305 -1.69 -15.95 5.55
N LEU A 306 -1.79 -14.99 6.49
CA LEU A 306 -2.00 -15.27 7.91
C LEU A 306 -3.46 -15.56 8.28
N ALA A 307 -4.44 -15.23 7.41
CA ALA A 307 -5.86 -15.37 7.70
C ALA A 307 -6.27 -16.79 8.15
N PRO A 308 -5.80 -17.89 7.54
CA PRO A 308 -6.15 -19.24 8.00
C PRO A 308 -5.69 -19.52 9.44
N ARG A 309 -4.48 -19.07 9.82
CA ARG A 309 -3.95 -19.22 11.19
C ARG A 309 -4.76 -18.39 12.19
N ILE A 310 -5.10 -17.15 11.81
CA ILE A 310 -5.92 -16.26 12.62
C ILE A 310 -7.31 -16.86 12.87
N CYS A 311 -7.95 -17.40 11.83
CA CYS A 311 -9.23 -18.12 11.93
C CYS A 311 -9.10 -19.39 12.78
N GLY A 312 -8.00 -20.13 12.64
CA GLY A 312 -7.68 -21.32 13.40
C GLY A 312 -7.68 -21.09 14.91
N LEU A 313 -7.19 -19.94 15.38
CA LEU A 313 -7.23 -19.58 16.81
C LEU A 313 -8.66 -19.44 17.35
N VAL A 314 -9.57 -18.86 16.55
CA VAL A 314 -10.99 -18.75 16.94
C VAL A 314 -11.64 -20.12 16.96
N ARG A 315 -11.41 -20.95 15.92
CA ARG A 315 -11.90 -22.33 15.84
C ARG A 315 -11.42 -23.14 17.04
N TYR A 316 -10.13 -23.07 17.35
CA TYR A 316 -9.54 -23.78 18.49
C TYR A 316 -10.26 -23.45 19.82
N ARG A 317 -10.53 -22.17 20.09
CA ARG A 317 -11.27 -21.77 21.31
C ARG A 317 -12.69 -22.28 21.35
N LEU A 318 -13.38 -22.28 20.22
CA LEU A 318 -14.74 -22.83 20.10
C LEU A 318 -14.79 -24.34 20.34
N GLU A 319 -13.77 -25.08 19.91
CA GLU A 319 -13.69 -26.53 20.03
C GLU A 319 -13.15 -27.01 21.39
N HIS A 320 -12.31 -26.17 22.02
CA HIS A 320 -11.64 -26.50 23.29
C HIS A 320 -11.93 -25.44 24.37
N PRO A 321 -12.99 -25.59 25.16
CA PRO A 321 -13.32 -24.63 26.24
C PRO A 321 -12.21 -24.45 27.28
N ASP A 322 -11.29 -25.42 27.37
CA ASP A 322 -10.09 -25.42 28.22
C ASP A 322 -8.83 -24.85 27.54
N TYR A 323 -8.98 -24.09 26.45
CA TYR A 323 -7.87 -23.60 25.63
C TYR A 323 -6.79 -22.82 26.42
N LEU A 324 -7.19 -22.14 27.51
CA LEU A 324 -6.24 -21.43 28.37
C LEU A 324 -5.29 -22.37 29.14
N GLU A 325 -5.65 -23.64 29.30
CA GLU A 325 -4.83 -24.67 29.94
C GLU A 325 -3.91 -25.37 28.95
N ARG A 326 -4.08 -25.16 27.65
CA ARG A 326 -3.39 -25.86 26.58
C ARG A 326 -2.15 -25.11 26.11
N PRO A 327 -0.93 -25.66 26.28
CA PRO A 327 0.30 -25.00 25.88
C PRO A 327 0.40 -24.72 24.38
N GLU A 328 -0.12 -25.64 23.55
CA GLU A 328 -0.11 -25.54 22.09
C GLU A 328 -0.90 -24.33 21.57
N TYR A 329 -2.05 -24.00 22.18
CA TYR A 329 -2.81 -22.81 21.85
C TYR A 329 -1.97 -21.54 22.13
N GLY A 330 -1.33 -21.47 23.29
CA GLY A 330 -0.53 -20.33 23.66
C GLY A 330 0.72 -20.17 22.78
N ALA A 331 1.35 -21.26 22.38
CA ALA A 331 2.50 -21.23 21.47
C ALA A 331 2.10 -20.65 20.10
N GLU A 332 1.00 -21.15 19.51
CA GLU A 332 0.48 -20.64 18.24
C GLU A 332 0.03 -19.18 18.34
N LEU A 333 -0.70 -18.81 19.42
CA LEU A 333 -1.13 -17.42 19.65
C LEU A 333 0.05 -16.45 19.73
N MET A 334 1.09 -16.79 20.48
CA MET A 334 2.27 -15.93 20.68
C MET A 334 3.09 -15.80 19.40
N GLU A 335 3.33 -16.92 18.69
CA GLU A 335 4.06 -16.91 17.42
C GLU A 335 3.34 -16.07 16.37
N LEU A 336 2.03 -16.28 16.21
CA LEU A 336 1.21 -15.55 15.27
C LEU A 336 1.13 -14.06 15.62
N PHE A 337 1.02 -13.72 16.92
CA PHE A 337 1.01 -12.35 17.39
C PHE A 337 2.33 -11.62 17.06
N GLU A 338 3.47 -12.23 17.29
CA GLU A 338 4.78 -11.65 16.95
C GLU A 338 4.96 -11.54 15.43
N THR A 339 4.43 -12.48 14.65
CA THR A 339 4.43 -12.39 13.19
C THR A 339 3.60 -11.21 12.72
N MET A 340 2.38 -11.01 13.27
CA MET A 340 1.54 -9.85 12.96
C MET A 340 2.22 -8.52 13.32
N ARG A 341 2.91 -8.46 14.46
CA ARG A 341 3.67 -7.25 14.87
C ARG A 341 4.77 -6.88 13.90
N ARG A 342 5.41 -7.86 13.29
CA ARG A 342 6.55 -7.68 12.39
C ARG A 342 6.12 -7.39 10.96
N GLU A 343 5.05 -8.02 10.49
CA GLU A 343 4.71 -8.11 9.06
C GLU A 343 3.47 -7.32 8.67
N LEU A 344 2.61 -6.97 9.64
CA LEU A 344 1.35 -6.29 9.39
C LEU A 344 1.27 -4.92 10.09
N PRO A 345 0.37 -4.03 9.63
CA PRO A 345 0.04 -2.82 10.36
C PRO A 345 -0.36 -3.11 11.81
N ILE A 346 0.05 -2.25 12.73
CA ILE A 346 -0.08 -2.46 14.19
C ILE A 346 -1.51 -2.80 14.64
N GLY A 347 -2.53 -2.34 13.93
CA GLY A 347 -3.94 -2.62 14.23
C GLY A 347 -4.29 -4.11 14.25
N TYR A 348 -3.58 -4.95 13.47
CA TYR A 348 -3.77 -6.40 13.51
C TYR A 348 -3.33 -6.97 14.87
N ALA A 349 -2.15 -6.61 15.33
CA ALA A 349 -1.66 -7.04 16.63
C ALA A 349 -2.49 -6.45 17.77
N SER A 350 -2.87 -5.17 17.70
CA SER A 350 -3.73 -4.51 18.70
C SER A 350 -5.05 -5.25 18.91
N PHE A 351 -5.68 -5.72 17.82
CA PHE A 351 -6.92 -6.48 17.91
C PHE A 351 -6.76 -7.80 18.67
N HIS A 352 -5.61 -8.48 18.55
CA HIS A 352 -5.35 -9.75 19.20
C HIS A 352 -4.73 -9.62 20.61
N LEU A 353 -4.23 -8.43 20.97
CA LEU A 353 -3.59 -8.16 22.26
C LEU A 353 -4.45 -8.60 23.48
N PRO A 354 -5.78 -8.37 23.53
CA PRO A 354 -6.59 -8.82 24.65
C PRO A 354 -6.50 -10.34 24.90
N ARG A 355 -6.45 -11.13 23.82
CA ARG A 355 -6.35 -12.61 23.91
C ARG A 355 -4.97 -13.04 24.39
N VAL A 356 -3.93 -12.38 23.96
CA VAL A 356 -2.55 -12.61 24.46
C VAL A 356 -2.46 -12.30 25.95
N LEU A 357 -3.00 -11.18 26.39
CA LEU A 357 -3.02 -10.80 27.80
C LEU A 357 -3.85 -11.76 28.66
N GLU A 358 -4.99 -12.22 28.15
CA GLU A 358 -5.83 -13.24 28.79
C GLU A 358 -5.05 -14.52 29.04
N TRP A 359 -4.35 -15.03 28.00
CA TRP A 359 -3.54 -16.24 28.10
C TRP A 359 -2.36 -16.08 29.06
N LEU A 360 -1.59 -14.97 28.95
CA LEU A 360 -0.47 -14.67 29.84
C LEU A 360 -0.94 -14.59 31.31
N ARG A 361 -2.09 -13.95 31.57
CA ARG A 361 -2.70 -13.86 32.90
C ARG A 361 -3.11 -15.22 33.43
N ALA A 362 -3.73 -16.07 32.63
CA ALA A 362 -4.11 -17.43 33.01
C ALA A 362 -2.87 -18.27 33.41
N ARG A 363 -1.73 -18.04 32.78
CA ARG A 363 -0.44 -18.66 33.08
C ARG A 363 0.36 -17.96 34.17
N ARG A 364 -0.14 -16.89 34.81
CA ARG A 364 0.53 -16.05 35.79
C ARG A 364 1.84 -15.41 35.30
N MET A 365 1.96 -15.19 33.98
CA MET A 365 3.11 -14.57 33.31
C MET A 365 2.98 -13.03 33.34
N TYR A 366 2.74 -12.46 34.52
CA TYR A 366 2.40 -11.04 34.69
C TYR A 366 3.49 -10.08 34.23
N ARG A 367 4.77 -10.45 34.43
CA ARG A 367 5.90 -9.65 33.97
C ARG A 367 5.88 -9.50 32.44
N GLN A 368 5.69 -10.60 31.72
CA GLN A 368 5.65 -10.59 30.26
C GLN A 368 4.42 -9.82 29.75
N ALA A 369 3.28 -9.97 30.41
CA ALA A 369 2.08 -9.18 30.09
C ALA A 369 2.33 -7.68 30.28
N TYR A 370 3.01 -7.28 31.35
CA TYR A 370 3.37 -5.89 31.61
C TYR A 370 4.37 -5.33 30.57
N GLU A 371 5.44 -6.06 30.28
CA GLU A 371 6.44 -5.68 29.27
C GLU A 371 5.76 -5.51 27.89
N LEU A 372 4.86 -6.42 27.53
CA LEU A 372 4.09 -6.33 26.28
C LEU A 372 3.19 -5.08 26.24
N LEU A 373 2.55 -4.72 27.35
CA LEU A 373 1.68 -3.53 27.42
C LEU A 373 2.45 -2.22 27.20
N LEU A 374 3.74 -2.16 27.55
CA LEU A 374 4.58 -0.98 27.30
C LEU A 374 4.78 -0.70 25.82
N ASP A 375 4.70 -1.74 24.99
CA ASP A 375 4.80 -1.61 23.51
C ASP A 375 3.49 -1.11 22.88
N PHE A 376 2.39 -1.08 23.65
CA PHE A 376 1.06 -0.63 23.21
C PHE A 376 0.53 0.50 24.12
N PRO A 377 1.13 1.70 24.10
CA PRO A 377 0.79 2.78 25.04
C PRO A 377 -0.66 3.26 24.94
N GLY A 378 -1.30 3.15 23.77
CA GLY A 378 -2.72 3.46 23.58
C GLY A 378 -3.66 2.54 24.36
N TYR A 379 -3.23 1.31 24.66
CA TYR A 379 -4.05 0.34 25.39
C TYR A 379 -4.15 0.66 26.88
N CYS A 380 -3.08 1.18 27.49
CA CYS A 380 -3.04 1.53 28.92
C CYS A 380 -3.98 2.70 29.28
N GLY A 381 -4.28 3.60 28.34
CA GLY A 381 -5.18 4.74 28.55
C GLY A 381 -6.69 4.43 28.48
N SER A 382 -7.06 3.22 28.08
CA SER A 382 -8.47 2.86 27.81
C SER A 382 -9.26 2.37 29.03
N GLY A 383 -8.67 2.33 30.22
CA GLY A 383 -9.36 1.88 31.45
C GLY A 383 -9.73 0.39 31.49
N LYS A 384 -9.13 -0.42 30.62
CA LYS A 384 -9.38 -1.87 30.48
C LYS A 384 -8.38 -2.78 31.21
N ILE A 385 -7.59 -2.23 32.14
CA ILE A 385 -6.69 -2.99 33.02
C ILE A 385 -7.37 -3.29 34.35
#